data_e399f7506f807d599d7fc6ef3bd032ef
#
_entry.id   e399f7506f807d599d7fc6ef3bd032ef
#
_cell.length_a   1.000
_cell.length_b   1.000
_cell.length_c   1.000
_cell.angle_alpha   90.00
_cell.angle_beta   90.00
_cell.angle_gamma   90.00
#
_symmetry.space_group_name_H-M   'P 1'
#
loop_
_entity.id
_entity.type
_entity.pdbx_description
1 polymer ?
#
loop_
_entity_poly.entity_id
_entity_poly.type
_entity_poly.pdbx_seq_one_letter_code
_entity_poly.pdbx_strand_id
1 'polypeptide(L)'
;MNTYVKKMREELEAFYKKAADHENNVNKANQRYKADVAAEEVKKLDEQLETEKRAAIDAITEAKDKGIEAAKRWGVLDGDKINDGDMKLLKFDLSPEQFESIVDRNKNNGTMCFILKQYAEKHAKHEMKDDEIPAWNSLAAVEVPTVDEKVKAYNALAESAIGIIQNISGYGWGRGVNGFGVESSVKGFGEPNQMNYKLLEVLGG
;
A
#
# COMPACT_ATOMS: atom_id res chain seq x y z
N MET A 1 -1.26 -7.02 5.17
CA MET A 1 -1.16 -6.08 4.01
C MET A 1 -2.47 -5.30 3.89
N ASN A 2 -2.37 -4.01 3.74
CA ASN A 2 -3.52 -3.09 3.58
C ASN A 2 -4.41 -3.50 2.39
N THR A 3 -5.73 -3.48 2.57
CA THR A 3 -6.71 -3.96 1.56
C THR A 3 -6.58 -3.23 0.21
N TYR A 4 -6.31 -1.93 0.22
CA TYR A 4 -6.20 -1.13 -1.00
C TYR A 4 -4.88 -1.40 -1.73
N VAL A 5 -3.78 -1.59 -0.98
CA VAL A 5 -2.48 -1.99 -1.54
C VAL A 5 -2.57 -3.39 -2.15
N LYS A 6 -3.27 -4.31 -1.47
CA LYS A 6 -3.55 -5.65 -2.01
C LYS A 6 -4.31 -5.56 -3.33
N LYS A 7 -5.32 -4.71 -3.42
CA LYS A 7 -6.07 -4.50 -4.66
C LYS A 7 -5.20 -3.97 -5.79
N MET A 8 -4.35 -2.97 -5.53
CA MET A 8 -3.39 -2.47 -6.53
C MET A 8 -2.46 -3.56 -7.03
N ARG A 9 -1.98 -4.42 -6.12
CA ARG A 9 -1.12 -5.57 -6.47
C ARG A 9 -1.86 -6.57 -7.35
N GLU A 10 -3.08 -6.94 -7.00
CA GLU A 10 -3.89 -7.88 -7.77
C GLU A 10 -4.12 -7.40 -9.21
N GLU A 11 -4.40 -6.11 -9.39
CA GLU A 11 -4.58 -5.51 -10.72
C GLU A 11 -3.27 -5.48 -11.52
N LEU A 12 -2.15 -5.16 -10.87
CA LEU A 12 -0.83 -5.19 -11.51
C LEU A 12 -0.46 -6.61 -11.95
N GLU A 13 -0.65 -7.61 -11.09
CA GLU A 13 -0.38 -9.02 -11.42
C GLU A 13 -1.30 -9.54 -12.53
N ALA A 14 -2.57 -9.13 -12.53
CA ALA A 14 -3.54 -9.51 -13.57
C ALA A 14 -3.13 -8.92 -14.94
N PHE A 15 -2.73 -7.65 -14.97
CA PHE A 15 -2.24 -7.04 -16.21
C PHE A 15 -0.95 -7.68 -16.71
N TYR A 16 -0.02 -7.98 -15.80
CA TYR A 16 1.22 -8.67 -16.16
C TYR A 16 0.97 -10.01 -16.87
N LYS A 17 0.02 -10.81 -16.38
CA LYS A 17 -0.39 -12.07 -17.03
C LYS A 17 -0.95 -11.83 -18.42
N LYS A 18 -1.82 -10.83 -18.59
CA LYS A 18 -2.39 -10.47 -19.90
C LYS A 18 -1.33 -10.03 -20.88
N ALA A 19 -0.33 -9.27 -20.44
CA ALA A 19 0.79 -8.86 -21.28
C ALA A 19 1.66 -10.06 -21.71
N ALA A 20 1.88 -11.03 -20.83
CA ALA A 20 2.58 -12.28 -21.18
C ALA A 20 1.78 -13.13 -22.19
N ASP A 21 0.46 -13.23 -22.02
CA ASP A 21 -0.42 -13.91 -22.97
C ASP A 21 -0.47 -13.21 -24.33
N HIS A 22 -0.46 -11.88 -24.36
CA HIS A 22 -0.37 -11.08 -25.57
C HIS A 22 0.89 -11.42 -26.36
N GLU A 23 2.05 -11.44 -25.71
CA GLU A 23 3.32 -11.81 -26.38
C GLU A 23 3.26 -13.21 -27.01
N ASN A 24 2.72 -14.17 -26.28
CA ASN A 24 2.52 -15.52 -26.78
C ASN A 24 1.59 -15.55 -27.99
N ASN A 25 0.52 -14.75 -27.99
CA ASN A 25 -0.44 -14.69 -29.09
C ASN A 25 0.16 -14.00 -30.33
N VAL A 26 0.93 -12.92 -30.14
CA VAL A 26 1.67 -12.27 -31.22
C VAL A 26 2.66 -13.25 -31.87
N ASN A 27 3.40 -14.01 -31.08
CA ASN A 27 4.32 -15.03 -31.61
C ASN A 27 3.59 -16.11 -32.41
N LYS A 28 2.42 -16.57 -31.95
CA LYS A 28 1.57 -17.55 -32.66
C LYS A 28 1.04 -16.97 -33.97
N ALA A 29 0.59 -15.71 -33.99
CA ALA A 29 0.10 -15.05 -35.18
C ALA A 29 1.19 -14.98 -36.24
N ASN A 30 2.40 -14.55 -35.88
CA ASN A 30 3.56 -14.46 -36.77
C ASN A 30 4.02 -15.82 -37.30
N GLN A 31 3.80 -16.91 -36.59
CA GLN A 31 4.14 -18.27 -37.03
C GLN A 31 3.08 -18.90 -37.94
N ARG A 32 1.80 -18.55 -37.77
CA ARG A 32 0.67 -19.21 -38.41
C ARG A 32 0.21 -18.54 -39.70
N TYR A 33 0.35 -17.23 -39.76
CA TYR A 33 -0.22 -16.43 -40.85
C TYR A 33 0.87 -15.86 -41.77
N LYS A 34 0.47 -15.55 -43.02
CA LYS A 34 1.29 -14.75 -43.91
C LYS A 34 1.45 -13.33 -43.33
N ALA A 35 2.51 -12.64 -43.74
CA ALA A 35 2.93 -11.38 -43.12
C ALA A 35 1.84 -10.30 -43.07
N ASP A 36 1.02 -10.18 -44.12
CA ASP A 36 -0.10 -9.23 -44.17
C ASP A 36 -1.19 -9.54 -43.16
N VAL A 37 -1.63 -10.80 -43.09
CA VAL A 37 -2.66 -11.26 -42.15
C VAL A 37 -2.12 -11.25 -40.73
N ALA A 38 -0.86 -11.62 -40.51
CA ALA A 38 -0.22 -11.55 -39.21
C ALA A 38 -0.18 -10.12 -38.69
N ALA A 39 0.13 -9.14 -39.55
CA ALA A 39 0.17 -7.74 -39.15
C ALA A 39 -1.21 -7.20 -38.70
N GLU A 40 -2.29 -7.58 -39.39
CA GLU A 40 -3.66 -7.20 -38.97
C GLU A 40 -4.05 -7.84 -37.67
N GLU A 41 -3.70 -9.11 -37.43
CA GLU A 41 -3.99 -9.80 -36.17
C GLU A 41 -3.19 -9.23 -35.02
N VAL A 42 -1.90 -8.95 -35.20
CA VAL A 42 -1.06 -8.30 -34.21
C VAL A 42 -1.63 -6.93 -33.81
N LYS A 43 -2.07 -6.14 -34.79
CA LYS A 43 -2.70 -4.85 -34.53
C LYS A 43 -3.92 -4.97 -33.61
N LYS A 44 -4.78 -5.97 -33.84
CA LYS A 44 -5.95 -6.21 -32.96
C LYS A 44 -5.53 -6.62 -31.56
N LEU A 45 -4.51 -7.47 -31.43
CA LEU A 45 -3.97 -7.87 -30.13
C LEU A 45 -3.38 -6.66 -29.37
N ASP A 46 -2.67 -5.78 -30.08
CA ASP A 46 -2.11 -4.55 -29.50
C ASP A 46 -3.23 -3.60 -29.00
N GLU A 47 -4.29 -3.42 -29.79
CA GLU A 47 -5.45 -2.62 -29.39
C GLU A 47 -6.16 -3.19 -28.15
N GLN A 48 -6.24 -4.53 -28.06
CA GLN A 48 -6.79 -5.21 -26.88
C GLN A 48 -5.89 -4.99 -25.66
N LEU A 49 -4.56 -5.14 -25.79
CA LEU A 49 -3.63 -4.92 -24.68
C LEU A 49 -3.68 -3.47 -24.18
N GLU A 50 -3.76 -2.49 -25.06
CA GLU A 50 -3.90 -1.08 -24.68
C GLU A 50 -5.22 -0.81 -23.94
N THR A 51 -6.29 -1.50 -24.28
CA THR A 51 -7.57 -1.42 -23.57
C THR A 51 -7.44 -2.00 -22.14
N GLU A 52 -6.82 -3.18 -22.02
CA GLU A 52 -6.55 -3.83 -20.74
C GLU A 52 -5.60 -3.02 -19.86
N LYS A 53 -4.61 -2.37 -20.47
CA LYS A 53 -3.67 -1.46 -19.79
C LYS A 53 -4.41 -0.27 -19.15
N ARG A 54 -5.31 0.36 -19.90
CA ARG A 54 -6.13 1.47 -19.38
C ARG A 54 -7.01 1.01 -18.23
N ALA A 55 -7.69 -0.13 -18.40
CA ALA A 55 -8.53 -0.70 -17.34
C ALA A 55 -7.75 -0.99 -16.05
N ALA A 56 -6.54 -1.53 -16.15
CA ALA A 56 -5.68 -1.78 -14.98
C ALA A 56 -5.24 -0.48 -14.30
N ILE A 57 -4.86 0.55 -15.05
CA ILE A 57 -4.49 1.87 -14.52
C ILE A 57 -5.70 2.50 -13.80
N ASP A 58 -6.88 2.43 -14.39
CA ASP A 58 -8.12 2.97 -13.80
C ASP A 58 -8.45 2.25 -12.48
N ALA A 59 -8.34 0.91 -12.45
CA ALA A 59 -8.59 0.12 -11.25
C ALA A 59 -7.58 0.39 -10.12
N ILE A 60 -6.29 0.59 -10.44
CA ILE A 60 -5.26 1.00 -9.48
C ILE A 60 -5.56 2.41 -8.95
N THR A 61 -5.97 3.32 -9.82
CA THR A 61 -6.33 4.70 -9.44
C THR A 61 -7.55 4.70 -8.52
N GLU A 62 -8.57 3.91 -8.82
CA GLU A 62 -9.75 3.75 -7.96
C GLU A 62 -9.37 3.18 -6.59
N ALA A 63 -8.50 2.16 -6.55
CA ALA A 63 -8.02 1.59 -5.29
C ALA A 63 -7.26 2.63 -4.45
N LYS A 64 -6.41 3.45 -5.08
CA LYS A 64 -5.71 4.57 -4.46
C LYS A 64 -6.70 5.58 -3.87
N ASP A 65 -7.68 6.02 -4.65
CA ASP A 65 -8.63 7.03 -4.21
C ASP A 65 -9.48 6.56 -3.03
N LYS A 66 -9.93 5.30 -3.05
CA LYS A 66 -10.61 4.67 -1.91
C LYS A 66 -9.71 4.57 -0.69
N GLY A 67 -8.42 4.27 -0.87
CA GLY A 67 -7.43 4.27 0.19
C GLY A 67 -7.24 5.65 0.82
N ILE A 68 -7.15 6.69 0.00
CA ILE A 68 -7.05 8.09 0.44
C ILE A 68 -8.31 8.51 1.22
N GLU A 69 -9.50 8.16 0.74
CA GLU A 69 -10.74 8.44 1.48
C GLU A 69 -10.80 7.72 2.83
N ALA A 70 -10.34 6.48 2.88
CA ALA A 70 -10.24 5.73 4.14
C ALA A 70 -9.23 6.38 5.09
N ALA A 71 -8.08 6.86 4.59
CA ALA A 71 -7.10 7.59 5.37
C ALA A 71 -7.66 8.91 5.93
N LYS A 72 -8.40 9.66 5.13
CA LYS A 72 -9.07 10.89 5.58
C LYS A 72 -10.08 10.61 6.70
N ARG A 73 -10.90 9.54 6.53
CA ARG A 73 -11.86 9.12 7.57
C ARG A 73 -11.17 8.63 8.84
N TRP A 74 -10.03 7.97 8.71
CA TRP A 74 -9.22 7.52 9.84
C TRP A 74 -8.70 8.71 10.68
N GLY A 75 -8.34 9.82 10.03
CA GLY A 75 -7.84 11.04 10.69
C GLY A 75 -8.92 11.89 11.36
N VAL A 76 -10.21 11.59 11.16
CA VAL A 76 -11.30 12.31 11.84
C VAL A 76 -11.50 11.72 13.23
N LEU A 77 -11.41 12.56 14.25
CA LEU A 77 -11.74 12.17 15.61
C LEU A 77 -13.25 11.85 15.69
N ASP A 78 -13.55 10.65 16.13
CA ASP A 78 -14.89 10.10 16.18
C ASP A 78 -15.16 9.51 17.57
N GLY A 79 -16.11 10.11 18.29
CA GLY A 79 -16.45 9.68 19.64
C GLY A 79 -16.95 8.23 19.71
N ASP A 80 -17.62 7.75 18.66
CA ASP A 80 -18.12 6.37 18.59
C ASP A 80 -16.99 5.34 18.45
N LYS A 81 -15.79 5.79 18.07
CA LYS A 81 -14.58 4.96 18.01
C LYS A 81 -13.77 4.94 19.31
N ILE A 82 -14.22 5.62 20.32
CA ILE A 82 -13.57 5.58 21.63
C ILE A 82 -13.84 4.22 22.27
N ASN A 83 -12.76 3.54 22.66
CA ASN A 83 -12.86 2.31 23.42
C ASN A 83 -13.06 2.63 24.90
N ASP A 84 -14.30 2.57 25.37
CA ASP A 84 -14.66 2.88 26.77
C ASP A 84 -13.93 1.98 27.77
N GLY A 85 -13.66 0.73 27.43
CA GLY A 85 -12.91 -0.20 28.26
C GLY A 85 -11.47 0.28 28.47
N ASP A 86 -10.79 0.63 27.39
CA ASP A 86 -9.42 1.13 27.44
C ASP A 86 -9.36 2.53 28.10
N MET A 87 -10.34 3.39 27.83
CA MET A 87 -10.43 4.70 28.51
C MET A 87 -10.59 4.59 30.03
N LYS A 88 -11.26 3.54 30.53
CA LYS A 88 -11.34 3.27 31.97
C LYS A 88 -10.00 2.85 32.55
N LEU A 89 -9.20 2.08 31.78
CA LEU A 89 -7.85 1.66 32.19
C LEU A 89 -6.89 2.86 32.29
N LEU A 90 -7.00 3.85 31.38
CA LEU A 90 -6.19 5.07 31.41
C LEU A 90 -6.43 5.96 32.65
N LYS A 91 -7.40 5.62 33.50
CA LYS A 91 -7.60 6.31 34.79
C LYS A 91 -6.71 5.76 35.91
N PHE A 92 -6.11 4.62 35.70
CA PHE A 92 -5.17 4.00 36.63
C PHE A 92 -3.74 4.41 36.30
N ASP A 93 -2.86 4.24 37.26
CA ASP A 93 -1.42 4.43 37.06
C ASP A 93 -0.86 3.17 36.38
N LEU A 94 -0.66 3.26 35.08
CA LEU A 94 -0.24 2.13 34.26
C LEU A 94 1.27 2.09 34.13
N SER A 95 1.86 0.88 34.18
CA SER A 95 3.24 0.73 33.75
C SER A 95 3.38 0.90 32.23
N PRO A 96 4.58 1.23 31.70
CA PRO A 96 4.81 1.33 30.25
C PRO A 96 4.35 0.08 29.48
N GLU A 97 4.59 -1.13 30.00
CA GLU A 97 4.22 -2.40 29.35
C GLU A 97 2.69 -2.60 29.29
N GLN A 98 1.99 -2.20 30.37
CA GLN A 98 0.53 -2.25 30.39
C GLN A 98 -0.06 -1.28 29.36
N PHE A 99 0.52 -0.09 29.26
CA PHE A 99 0.09 0.90 28.30
C PHE A 99 0.38 0.46 26.86
N GLU A 100 1.56 -0.12 26.58
CA GLU A 100 1.92 -0.65 25.26
C GLU A 100 0.89 -1.66 24.75
N SER A 101 0.39 -2.54 25.63
CA SER A 101 -0.66 -3.49 25.26
C SER A 101 -1.98 -2.83 24.85
N ILE A 102 -2.28 -1.63 25.39
CA ILE A 102 -3.45 -0.83 24.99
C ILE A 102 -3.19 -0.19 23.63
N VAL A 103 -1.98 0.32 23.39
CA VAL A 103 -1.57 0.90 22.09
C VAL A 103 -1.71 -0.14 20.98
N ASP A 104 -1.21 -1.35 21.19
CA ASP A 104 -1.26 -2.43 20.20
C ASP A 104 -2.68 -2.82 19.80
N ARG A 105 -3.60 -2.88 20.75
CA ARG A 105 -5.02 -3.17 20.45
C ARG A 105 -5.68 -2.08 19.63
N ASN A 106 -5.22 -0.85 19.74
CA ASN A 106 -5.85 0.33 19.15
C ASN A 106 -5.10 0.89 17.93
N LYS A 107 -4.01 0.27 17.46
CA LYS A 107 -3.17 0.76 16.35
C LYS A 107 -3.91 1.08 15.05
N ASN A 108 -5.06 0.44 14.83
CA ASN A 108 -5.91 0.68 13.66
C ASN A 108 -7.03 1.71 13.91
N ASN A 109 -7.11 2.27 15.11
CA ASN A 109 -8.13 3.25 15.51
C ASN A 109 -7.49 4.62 15.68
N GLY A 110 -7.65 5.50 14.68
CA GLY A 110 -7.01 6.83 14.67
C GLY A 110 -7.41 7.71 15.86
N THR A 111 -8.67 7.64 16.29
CA THR A 111 -9.15 8.38 17.48
C THR A 111 -8.44 7.91 18.75
N MET A 112 -8.35 6.60 18.94
CA MET A 112 -7.62 6.04 20.10
C MET A 112 -6.13 6.30 20.02
N CYS A 113 -5.51 6.15 18.85
CA CYS A 113 -4.09 6.48 18.66
C CYS A 113 -3.77 7.93 19.08
N PHE A 114 -4.62 8.88 18.70
CA PHE A 114 -4.46 10.27 19.09
C PHE A 114 -4.56 10.45 20.63
N ILE A 115 -5.56 9.84 21.26
CA ILE A 115 -5.75 9.89 22.72
C ILE A 115 -4.57 9.26 23.46
N LEU A 116 -4.14 8.08 23.01
CA LEU A 116 -3.04 7.34 23.62
C LEU A 116 -1.70 8.09 23.50
N LYS A 117 -1.46 8.72 22.35
CA LYS A 117 -0.28 9.58 22.17
C LYS A 117 -0.27 10.73 23.17
N GLN A 118 -1.38 11.44 23.33
CA GLN A 118 -1.49 12.52 24.33
C GLN A 118 -1.29 12.01 25.76
N TYR A 119 -1.78 10.82 26.07
CA TYR A 119 -1.56 10.19 27.36
C TYR A 119 -0.06 9.91 27.60
N ALA A 120 0.62 9.29 26.64
CA ALA A 120 2.05 9.01 26.74
C ALA A 120 2.90 10.28 26.86
N GLU A 121 2.60 11.32 26.07
CA GLU A 121 3.29 12.63 26.14
C GLU A 121 3.10 13.30 27.50
N LYS A 122 1.93 13.15 28.11
CA LYS A 122 1.65 13.68 29.44
C LYS A 122 2.46 12.96 30.52
N HIS A 123 2.54 11.63 30.44
CA HIS A 123 3.32 10.82 31.38
C HIS A 123 4.83 11.00 31.21
N ALA A 124 5.32 11.16 29.98
CA ALA A 124 6.73 11.46 29.72
C ALA A 124 7.20 12.82 30.31
N LYS A 125 6.26 13.75 30.54
CA LYS A 125 6.53 15.10 31.08
C LYS A 125 6.33 15.22 32.60
N HIS A 126 5.66 14.26 33.23
CA HIS A 126 5.34 14.30 34.68
C HIS A 126 6.22 13.30 35.43
N GLU A 127 6.59 13.71 36.65
CA GLU A 127 7.46 13.04 37.64
C GLU A 127 7.24 11.52 37.75
N MET A 128 7.78 10.78 36.77
CA MET A 128 7.90 9.33 36.82
C MET A 128 9.25 8.94 37.44
N LYS A 129 9.36 7.72 37.93
CA LYS A 129 10.65 7.16 38.36
C LYS A 129 11.63 7.26 37.22
N ASP A 130 12.87 7.62 37.52
CA ASP A 130 13.92 7.86 36.51
C ASP A 130 14.13 6.70 35.53
N ASP A 131 13.82 5.47 35.93
CA ASP A 131 13.93 4.25 35.12
C ASP A 131 12.75 4.06 34.14
N GLU A 132 11.58 4.66 34.40
CA GLU A 132 10.38 4.58 33.54
C GLU A 132 10.35 5.67 32.46
N ILE A 133 11.04 6.81 32.66
CA ILE A 133 11.05 7.95 31.73
C ILE A 133 11.48 7.56 30.31
N PRO A 134 12.53 6.75 30.09
CA PRO A 134 12.93 6.33 28.76
C PRO A 134 11.85 5.52 28.02
N ALA A 135 11.12 4.65 28.73
CA ALA A 135 10.06 3.84 28.15
C ALA A 135 8.86 4.71 27.71
N TRP A 136 8.43 5.66 28.54
CA TRP A 136 7.38 6.61 28.22
C TRP A 136 7.77 7.54 27.06
N ASN A 137 9.03 7.99 27.03
CA ASN A 137 9.53 8.78 25.90
C ASN A 137 9.51 7.98 24.59
N SER A 138 9.84 6.70 24.63
CA SER A 138 9.73 5.82 23.47
C SER A 138 8.30 5.66 22.99
N LEU A 139 7.34 5.46 23.91
CA LEU A 139 5.91 5.37 23.60
C LEU A 139 5.33 6.68 23.08
N ALA A 140 5.76 7.82 23.64
CA ALA A 140 5.35 9.14 23.16
C ALA A 140 5.97 9.48 21.79
N ALA A 141 7.15 8.94 21.49
CA ALA A 141 7.84 9.11 20.22
C ALA A 141 7.31 8.18 19.10
N VAL A 142 6.44 7.22 19.42
CA VAL A 142 5.78 6.40 18.37
C VAL A 142 5.06 7.34 17.41
N GLU A 143 5.58 7.40 16.20
CA GLU A 143 4.97 8.20 15.14
C GLU A 143 3.62 7.59 14.76
N VAL A 144 2.56 8.26 15.15
CA VAL A 144 1.22 7.96 14.61
C VAL A 144 1.18 8.56 13.21
N PRO A 145 1.08 7.76 12.15
CA PRO A 145 1.08 8.27 10.79
C PRO A 145 -0.01 9.31 10.60
N THR A 146 0.35 10.47 10.07
CA THR A 146 -0.62 11.53 9.75
C THR A 146 -1.45 11.16 8.52
N VAL A 147 -2.59 11.82 8.36
CA VAL A 147 -3.41 11.68 7.13
C VAL A 147 -2.58 11.99 5.89
N ASP A 148 -1.75 13.04 5.94
CA ASP A 148 -0.91 13.47 4.82
C ASP A 148 0.15 12.42 4.46
N GLU A 149 0.76 11.76 5.43
CA GLU A 149 1.70 10.66 5.18
C GLU A 149 1.00 9.46 4.56
N LYS A 150 -0.19 9.09 5.03
CA LYS A 150 -0.99 8.03 4.42
C LYS A 150 -1.38 8.36 2.98
N VAL A 151 -1.79 9.60 2.71
CA VAL A 151 -2.11 10.08 1.35
C VAL A 151 -0.88 10.02 0.45
N LYS A 152 0.27 10.47 0.91
CA LYS A 152 1.55 10.39 0.17
C LYS A 152 1.92 8.93 -0.12
N ALA A 153 1.76 8.04 0.86
CA ALA A 153 2.06 6.62 0.69
C ALA A 153 1.17 5.96 -0.38
N TYR A 154 -0.15 6.22 -0.37
CA TYR A 154 -1.05 5.72 -1.41
C TYR A 154 -0.70 6.25 -2.81
N ASN A 155 -0.39 7.55 -2.93
CA ASN A 155 0.02 8.13 -4.21
C ASN A 155 1.32 7.48 -4.71
N ALA A 156 2.35 7.38 -3.88
CA ALA A 156 3.62 6.78 -4.26
C ALA A 156 3.49 5.32 -4.69
N LEU A 157 2.67 4.52 -3.99
CA LEU A 157 2.41 3.13 -4.37
C LEU A 157 1.65 3.02 -5.69
N ALA A 158 0.63 3.84 -5.91
CA ALA A 158 -0.11 3.84 -7.18
C ALA A 158 0.77 4.29 -8.35
N GLU A 159 1.57 5.34 -8.18
CA GLU A 159 2.55 5.80 -9.18
C GLU A 159 3.56 4.71 -9.53
N SER A 160 4.06 3.98 -8.52
CA SER A 160 4.96 2.85 -8.73
C SER A 160 4.28 1.74 -9.54
N ALA A 161 3.06 1.33 -9.19
CA ALA A 161 2.31 0.30 -9.91
C ALA A 161 2.02 0.72 -11.36
N ILE A 162 1.55 1.96 -11.57
CA ILE A 162 1.28 2.52 -12.90
C ILE A 162 2.57 2.61 -13.72
N GLY A 163 3.68 3.02 -13.10
CA GLY A 163 4.99 3.06 -13.75
C GLY A 163 5.44 1.67 -14.23
N ILE A 164 5.21 0.62 -13.43
CA ILE A 164 5.49 -0.76 -13.86
C ILE A 164 4.62 -1.13 -15.07
N ILE A 165 3.31 -0.85 -15.05
CA ILE A 165 2.40 -1.11 -16.17
C ILE A 165 2.85 -0.37 -17.44
N GLN A 166 3.23 0.89 -17.32
CA GLN A 166 3.69 1.70 -18.45
C GLN A 166 4.99 1.18 -19.09
N ASN A 167 5.87 0.58 -18.29
CA ASN A 167 7.11 -0.04 -18.73
C ASN A 167 6.91 -1.45 -19.34
N ILE A 168 5.76 -2.06 -19.13
CA ILE A 168 5.32 -3.25 -19.86
C ILE A 168 4.91 -2.76 -21.25
N SER A 169 5.89 -2.55 -22.12
CA SER A 169 5.63 -2.25 -23.54
C SER A 169 5.34 -3.54 -24.28
N GLY A 170 4.37 -3.54 -25.18
CA GLY A 170 3.96 -4.68 -25.98
C GLY A 170 5.13 -5.46 -26.62
N TYR A 171 5.27 -5.48 -27.86
CA TYR A 171 6.22 -6.25 -28.63
C TYR A 171 7.67 -6.23 -28.09
N GLY A 172 8.19 -7.42 -27.75
CA GLY A 172 9.59 -7.59 -27.30
C GLY A 172 9.82 -7.60 -25.79
N TRP A 173 8.78 -7.46 -25.01
CA TRP A 173 8.84 -7.41 -23.55
C TRP A 173 9.45 -8.67 -22.88
N GLY A 174 9.30 -9.87 -23.43
CA GLY A 174 9.82 -11.11 -22.84
C GLY A 174 11.25 -11.48 -23.27
N ARG A 175 11.90 -10.72 -24.14
CA ARG A 175 13.17 -11.13 -24.79
C ARG A 175 14.44 -10.53 -24.22
N GLY A 176 14.41 -9.76 -23.16
CA GLY A 176 15.59 -9.08 -22.68
C GLY A 176 15.67 -8.90 -21.18
N VAL A 177 16.76 -8.30 -20.76
CA VAL A 177 17.05 -7.91 -19.36
C VAL A 177 15.89 -7.14 -18.70
N ASN A 178 15.06 -6.46 -19.49
CA ASN A 178 13.89 -5.71 -19.02
C ASN A 178 12.74 -6.61 -18.55
N GLY A 179 12.56 -7.81 -19.13
CA GLY A 179 11.51 -8.75 -18.69
C GLY A 179 11.75 -9.28 -17.29
N PHE A 180 13.00 -9.59 -16.94
CA PHE A 180 13.37 -10.06 -15.61
C PHE A 180 13.17 -8.98 -14.55
N GLY A 181 13.50 -7.72 -14.85
CA GLY A 181 13.30 -6.58 -13.96
C GLY A 181 11.83 -6.29 -13.68
N VAL A 182 10.98 -6.40 -14.70
CA VAL A 182 9.53 -6.18 -14.56
C VAL A 182 8.88 -7.27 -13.73
N GLU A 183 9.18 -8.55 -13.98
CA GLU A 183 8.67 -9.66 -13.18
C GLU A 183 9.05 -9.52 -11.69
N SER A 184 10.29 -9.16 -11.42
CA SER A 184 10.77 -8.90 -10.05
C SER A 184 10.04 -7.72 -9.42
N SER A 185 9.78 -6.65 -10.18
CA SER A 185 9.04 -5.48 -9.69
C SER A 185 7.57 -5.80 -9.40
N VAL A 186 6.92 -6.59 -10.25
CA VAL A 186 5.54 -7.05 -10.04
C VAL A 186 5.46 -7.93 -8.79
N LYS A 187 6.33 -8.92 -8.67
CA LYS A 187 6.37 -9.83 -7.51
C LYS A 187 6.72 -9.10 -6.21
N GLY A 188 7.60 -8.11 -6.28
CA GLY A 188 8.01 -7.30 -5.13
C GLY A 188 7.04 -6.18 -4.75
N PHE A 189 6.03 -5.90 -5.57
CA PHE A 189 5.07 -4.82 -5.27
C PHE A 189 4.22 -5.18 -4.06
N GLY A 190 4.16 -4.26 -3.09
CA GLY A 190 3.40 -4.46 -1.84
C GLY A 190 4.05 -5.43 -0.85
N GLU A 191 5.22 -6.01 -1.16
CA GLU A 191 6.02 -6.74 -0.19
C GLU A 191 6.94 -5.77 0.58
N PRO A 192 7.26 -6.06 1.86
CA PRO A 192 8.17 -5.26 2.66
C PRO A 192 9.61 -5.41 2.12
N ASN A 193 9.92 -4.71 1.04
CA ASN A 193 11.28 -4.56 0.53
C ASN A 193 11.83 -3.18 0.93
N GLN A 194 13.13 -2.97 0.77
CA GLN A 194 13.80 -1.73 1.20
C GLN A 194 13.16 -0.45 0.64
N MET A 195 12.50 -0.53 -0.52
CA MET A 195 11.91 0.63 -1.20
C MET A 195 10.49 0.96 -0.72
N ASN A 196 9.68 -0.05 -0.33
CA ASN A 196 8.27 0.10 0.02
C ASN A 196 8.00 -0.04 1.52
N TYR A 197 8.99 -0.48 2.32
CA TYR A 197 8.81 -0.79 3.74
C TYR A 197 8.18 0.37 4.51
N LYS A 198 8.76 1.59 4.40
CA LYS A 198 8.23 2.78 5.08
C LYS A 198 6.81 3.15 4.64
N LEU A 199 6.49 2.99 3.35
CA LEU A 199 5.16 3.29 2.83
C LEU A 199 4.11 2.30 3.36
N LEU A 200 4.47 1.01 3.45
CA LEU A 200 3.59 -0.02 3.98
C LEU A 200 3.38 0.13 5.49
N GLU A 201 4.44 0.46 6.23
CA GLU A 201 4.37 0.75 7.67
C GLU A 201 3.40 1.90 7.96
N VAL A 202 3.50 3.01 7.24
CA VAL A 202 2.57 4.17 7.35
C VAL A 202 1.12 3.75 7.10
N LEU A 203 0.87 2.78 6.25
CA LEU A 203 -0.48 2.29 5.93
C LEU A 203 -0.97 1.18 6.86
N GLY A 204 -0.17 0.78 7.85
CA GLY A 204 -0.50 -0.29 8.78
C GLY A 204 -0.38 -1.67 8.14
N GLY A 205 0.63 -1.84 7.28
CA GLY A 205 0.98 -3.07 6.57
C GLY A 205 1.69 -4.09 7.44
#